data_79244f88059beaea0ae6de5c4cfb4251
#
_entry.id   79244f88059beaea0ae6de5c4cfb4251
#
_cell.length_a   1.000
_cell.length_b   1.000
_cell.length_c   1.000
_cell.angle_alpha   90.00
_cell.angle_beta   90.00
_cell.angle_gamma   90.00
#
_symmetry.space_group_name_H-M   'P 1'
#
loop_
_entity.id
_entity.type
_entity.pdbx_description
1 polymer ?
#
loop_
_entity_poly.entity_id
_entity_poly.type
_entity_poly.pdbx_seq_one_letter_code
_entity_poly.pdbx_strand_id
1 'polypeptide(L)'
;MGGGVWMKNKDKNLLIQLFIIAIPIAIQNLINVGVSVTDTLMIGNIDELQLAGISQANQPYFIFTTLIFGLASGSMVLNSQYWGKRDIESIKTIMGLMMRIAIVGGLIASLVVLIFPKEVVSVFTNEKVVIEYGAMYLRIVGFSYVFSAFTGVYLMGLRSKQNLNVSMCIYGFSFI
;
A
#
# COMPACT_ATOMS: atom_id res chain seq x y z
N MET A 1 18.30 31.69 -34.20
CA MET A 1 19.05 31.06 -33.10
C MET A 1 18.38 31.26 -31.72
N GLY A 2 17.10 30.89 -31.53
CA GLY A 2 16.35 31.11 -30.26
C GLY A 2 15.70 29.89 -29.67
N GLY A 3 15.79 28.71 -30.28
CA GLY A 3 15.08 27.51 -29.83
C GLY A 3 15.70 26.76 -28.63
N GLY A 4 16.99 26.87 -28.45
CA GLY A 4 17.72 26.08 -27.43
C GLY A 4 17.57 26.59 -25.99
N VAL A 5 17.31 27.85 -25.77
CA VAL A 5 17.15 28.44 -24.43
C VAL A 5 15.77 28.16 -23.84
N TRP A 6 14.75 28.13 -24.68
CA TRP A 6 13.37 27.82 -24.25
C TRP A 6 13.19 26.36 -23.85
N MET A 7 13.84 25.39 -24.54
CA MET A 7 13.84 23.99 -24.16
C MET A 7 14.60 23.76 -22.85
N LYS A 8 15.74 24.33 -22.65
CA LYS A 8 16.58 24.19 -21.44
C LYS A 8 15.86 24.66 -20.15
N ASN A 9 15.05 25.73 -20.23
CA ASN A 9 14.25 26.21 -19.10
C ASN A 9 13.04 25.30 -18.82
N LYS A 10 12.43 24.72 -19.85
CA LYS A 10 11.29 23.81 -19.70
C LYS A 10 11.72 22.49 -19.05
N ASP A 11 12.88 21.96 -19.44
CA ASP A 11 13.46 20.74 -18.86
C ASP A 11 13.88 20.95 -17.40
N LYS A 12 14.43 22.12 -17.07
CA LYS A 12 14.79 22.49 -15.70
C LYS A 12 13.57 22.60 -14.78
N ASN A 13 12.47 23.16 -15.28
CA ASN A 13 11.21 23.23 -14.54
C ASN A 13 10.57 21.85 -14.37
N LEU A 14 10.67 20.98 -15.37
CA LEU A 14 10.20 19.59 -15.27
C LEU A 14 10.99 18.79 -14.24
N LEU A 15 12.33 18.92 -14.22
CA LEU A 15 13.18 18.28 -13.22
C LEU A 15 12.85 18.74 -11.80
N ILE A 16 12.66 20.04 -11.59
CA ILE A 16 12.28 20.58 -10.28
C ILE A 16 10.91 20.01 -9.83
N GLN A 17 9.94 19.96 -10.72
CA GLN A 17 8.63 19.37 -10.42
C GLN A 17 8.74 17.88 -10.10
N LEU A 18 9.56 17.12 -10.82
CA LEU A 18 9.83 15.72 -10.53
C LEU A 18 10.46 15.53 -9.13
N PHE A 19 11.45 16.35 -8.76
CA PHE A 19 12.07 16.29 -7.44
C PHE A 19 11.09 16.66 -6.31
N ILE A 20 10.25 17.67 -6.51
CA ILE A 20 9.21 18.06 -5.53
C ILE A 20 8.24 16.91 -5.26
N ILE A 21 7.96 16.06 -6.25
CA ILE A 21 7.09 14.90 -6.10
C ILE A 21 7.87 13.69 -5.59
N ALA A 22 9.07 13.46 -6.08
CA ALA A 22 9.87 12.27 -5.77
C ALA A 22 10.38 12.26 -4.33
N ILE A 23 10.85 13.42 -3.81
CA ILE A 23 11.41 13.51 -2.46
C ILE A 23 10.39 13.11 -1.38
N PRO A 24 9.15 13.66 -1.35
CA PRO A 24 8.14 13.23 -0.39
C PRO A 24 7.81 11.74 -0.47
N ILE A 25 7.72 11.19 -1.68
CA ILE A 25 7.45 9.75 -1.87
C ILE A 25 8.63 8.91 -1.36
N ALA A 26 9.86 9.34 -1.60
CA ALA A 26 11.06 8.66 -1.10
C ALA A 26 11.11 8.67 0.44
N ILE A 27 10.78 9.79 1.06
CA ILE A 27 10.69 9.90 2.53
C ILE A 27 9.62 8.98 3.08
N GLN A 28 8.42 8.92 2.46
CA GLN A 28 7.37 7.99 2.86
C GLN A 28 7.83 6.53 2.79
N ASN A 29 8.51 6.15 1.72
CA ASN A 29 9.04 4.80 1.58
C ASN A 29 10.14 4.51 2.61
N LEU A 30 10.99 5.48 2.93
CA LEU A 30 12.01 5.34 3.98
C LEU A 30 11.38 5.13 5.37
N ILE A 31 10.32 5.86 5.69
CA ILE A 31 9.54 5.68 6.91
C ILE A 31 8.96 4.25 6.97
N ASN A 32 8.34 3.77 5.88
CA ASN A 32 7.79 2.42 5.81
C ASN A 32 8.87 1.34 6.03
N VAL A 33 10.05 1.51 5.44
CA VAL A 33 11.19 0.61 5.67
C VAL A 33 11.64 0.66 7.13
N GLY A 34 11.71 1.85 7.73
CA GLY A 34 12.04 2.03 9.14
C GLY A 34 11.08 1.30 10.07
N VAL A 35 9.77 1.39 9.82
CA VAL A 35 8.74 0.62 10.56
C VAL A 35 9.00 -0.87 10.42
N SER A 36 9.18 -1.38 9.21
CA SER A 36 9.41 -2.81 8.96
C SER A 36 10.69 -3.33 9.64
N VAL A 37 11.75 -2.52 9.69
CA VAL A 37 12.99 -2.87 10.41
C VAL A 37 12.72 -2.92 11.93
N THR A 38 12.00 -1.95 12.47
CA THR A 38 11.64 -1.90 13.90
C THR A 38 10.78 -3.11 14.27
N ASP A 39 9.77 -3.45 13.47
CA ASP A 39 8.94 -4.63 13.66
C ASP A 39 9.79 -5.91 13.67
N THR A 40 10.74 -6.04 12.75
CA THR A 40 11.66 -7.19 12.68
C THR A 40 12.56 -7.28 13.91
N LEU A 41 13.08 -6.14 14.40
CA LEU A 41 13.91 -6.10 15.62
C LEU A 41 13.10 -6.44 16.87
N MET A 42 11.84 -6.00 16.96
CA MET A 42 10.96 -6.36 18.07
C MET A 42 10.64 -7.86 18.09
N ILE A 43 10.48 -8.47 16.93
CA ILE A 43 10.20 -9.90 16.76
C ILE A 43 11.49 -10.74 16.95
N GLY A 44 12.67 -10.18 16.70
CA GLY A 44 13.97 -10.88 16.79
C GLY A 44 14.33 -11.42 18.18
N ASN A 45 13.59 -11.06 19.23
CA ASN A 45 13.69 -11.62 20.57
C ASN A 45 12.70 -12.77 20.84
N ILE A 46 11.96 -13.21 19.83
CA ILE A 46 10.95 -14.27 19.91
C ILE A 46 11.56 -15.55 19.34
N ASP A 47 11.03 -16.70 19.77
CA ASP A 47 11.42 -18.02 19.30
C ASP A 47 11.38 -18.14 17.75
N GLU A 48 12.39 -18.81 17.17
CA GLU A 48 12.55 -18.96 15.72
C GLU A 48 11.30 -19.55 15.05
N LEU A 49 10.60 -20.48 15.71
CA LEU A 49 9.36 -21.08 15.20
C LEU A 49 8.20 -20.08 15.13
N GLN A 50 8.12 -19.17 16.10
CA GLN A 50 7.12 -18.10 16.10
C GLN A 50 7.40 -17.09 14.98
N LEU A 51 8.68 -16.72 14.81
CA LEU A 51 9.11 -15.83 13.72
C LEU A 51 8.79 -16.45 12.35
N ALA A 52 9.07 -17.74 12.18
CA ALA A 52 8.71 -18.47 10.95
C ALA A 52 7.20 -18.44 10.71
N GLY A 53 6.37 -18.65 11.75
CA GLY A 53 4.91 -18.59 11.66
C GLY A 53 4.40 -17.22 11.19
N ILE A 54 4.90 -16.14 11.78
CA ILE A 54 4.55 -14.76 11.38
C ILE A 54 4.99 -14.48 9.94
N SER A 55 6.20 -14.91 9.57
CA SER A 55 6.75 -14.74 8.24
C SER A 55 5.88 -15.41 7.16
N GLN A 56 5.44 -16.65 7.40
CA GLN A 56 4.54 -17.36 6.49
C GLN A 56 3.14 -16.74 6.46
N ALA A 57 2.64 -16.27 7.59
CA ALA A 57 1.36 -15.58 7.67
C ALA A 57 1.35 -14.22 6.95
N ASN A 58 2.50 -13.59 6.75
CA ASN A 58 2.63 -12.36 5.97
C ASN A 58 2.57 -12.59 4.45
N GLN A 59 2.77 -13.81 3.95
CA GLN A 59 2.71 -14.09 2.50
C GLN A 59 1.34 -13.80 1.89
N PRO A 60 0.20 -14.29 2.44
CA PRO A 60 -1.12 -13.95 1.92
C PRO A 60 -1.41 -12.44 2.01
N TYR A 61 -0.93 -11.76 3.04
CA TYR A 61 -1.04 -10.31 3.14
C TYR A 61 -0.27 -9.59 2.04
N PHE A 62 0.96 -10.03 1.73
CA PHE A 62 1.76 -9.49 0.65
C PHE A 62 1.08 -9.67 -0.72
N ILE A 63 0.53 -10.85 -1.00
CA ILE A 63 -0.22 -11.12 -2.24
C ILE A 63 -1.42 -10.17 -2.32
N PHE A 64 -2.20 -10.06 -1.25
CA PHE A 64 -3.36 -9.20 -1.19
C PHE A 64 -3.01 -7.72 -1.42
N THR A 65 -2.01 -7.20 -0.72
CA THR A 65 -1.57 -5.80 -0.87
C THR A 65 -1.02 -5.52 -2.25
N THR A 66 -0.35 -6.47 -2.90
CA THR A 66 0.13 -6.36 -4.27
C THR A 66 -1.03 -6.25 -5.27
N LEU A 67 -2.10 -7.04 -5.09
CA LEU A 67 -3.31 -6.94 -5.91
C LEU A 67 -3.99 -5.57 -5.75
N ILE A 68 -4.16 -5.11 -4.50
CA ILE A 68 -4.73 -3.78 -4.21
C ILE A 68 -3.85 -2.67 -4.81
N PHE A 69 -2.53 -2.80 -4.71
CA PHE A 69 -1.59 -1.83 -5.31
C PHE A 69 -1.72 -1.80 -6.84
N GLY A 70 -1.83 -2.95 -7.50
CA GLY A 70 -2.06 -3.03 -8.94
C GLY A 70 -3.35 -2.30 -9.37
N LEU A 71 -4.45 -2.56 -8.65
CA LEU A 71 -5.73 -1.90 -8.86
C LEU A 71 -5.65 -0.38 -8.63
N ALA A 72 -5.05 0.03 -7.53
CA ALA A 72 -4.90 1.43 -7.14
C ALA A 72 -3.99 2.20 -8.11
N SER A 73 -2.90 1.59 -8.60
CA SER A 73 -1.98 2.21 -9.56
C SER A 73 -2.64 2.41 -10.92
N GLY A 74 -3.45 1.45 -11.38
CA GLY A 74 -4.26 1.61 -12.59
C GLY A 74 -5.24 2.78 -12.48
N SER A 75 -5.92 2.91 -11.34
CA SER A 75 -6.82 4.04 -11.09
C SER A 75 -6.09 5.39 -11.05
N MET A 76 -4.87 5.40 -10.51
CA MET A 76 -4.04 6.61 -10.44
C MET A 76 -3.73 7.17 -11.84
N VAL A 77 -3.43 6.30 -12.80
CA VAL A 77 -3.16 6.71 -14.20
C VAL A 77 -4.40 7.38 -14.80
N LEU A 78 -5.57 6.76 -14.67
CA LEU A 78 -6.83 7.32 -15.16
C LEU A 78 -7.16 8.66 -14.47
N ASN A 79 -7.06 8.70 -13.15
CA ASN A 79 -7.31 9.92 -12.38
C ASN A 79 -6.39 11.07 -12.79
N SER A 80 -5.11 10.79 -13.08
CA SER A 80 -4.15 11.80 -13.55
C SER A 80 -4.54 12.38 -14.91
N GLN A 81 -5.04 11.54 -15.82
CA GLN A 81 -5.51 11.98 -17.15
C GLN A 81 -6.75 12.87 -17.03
N TYR A 82 -7.75 12.48 -16.23
CA TYR A 82 -8.95 13.29 -16.01
C TYR A 82 -8.66 14.56 -15.21
N TRP A 83 -7.68 14.52 -14.30
CA TRP A 83 -7.20 15.73 -13.60
C TRP A 83 -6.63 16.76 -14.57
N GLY A 84 -5.84 16.32 -15.57
CA GLY A 84 -5.34 17.19 -16.65
C GLY A 84 -6.45 17.82 -17.50
N LYS A 85 -7.58 17.12 -17.66
CA LYS A 85 -8.78 17.62 -18.35
C LYS A 85 -9.72 18.45 -17.46
N ARG A 86 -9.42 18.57 -16.17
CA ARG A 86 -10.27 19.20 -15.13
C ARG A 86 -11.65 18.52 -14.97
N ASP A 87 -11.76 17.27 -15.36
CA ASP A 87 -12.99 16.47 -15.23
C ASP A 87 -13.05 15.81 -13.85
N ILE A 88 -13.54 16.57 -12.89
CA ILE A 88 -13.65 16.12 -11.48
C ILE A 88 -14.73 15.05 -11.30
N GLU A 89 -15.75 15.04 -12.15
CA GLU A 89 -16.85 14.08 -12.03
C GLU A 89 -16.40 12.67 -12.39
N SER A 90 -15.66 12.52 -13.48
CA SER A 90 -15.03 11.24 -13.85
C SER A 90 -14.07 10.74 -12.78
N ILE A 91 -13.28 11.61 -12.16
CA ILE A 91 -12.38 11.25 -11.06
C ILE A 91 -13.16 10.70 -9.85
N LYS A 92 -14.26 11.35 -9.44
CA LYS A 92 -15.10 10.88 -8.33
C LYS A 92 -15.69 9.51 -8.65
N THR A 93 -16.14 9.29 -9.87
CA THR A 93 -16.71 8.03 -10.32
C THR A 93 -15.68 6.90 -10.26
N ILE A 94 -14.48 7.12 -10.81
CA ILE A 94 -13.38 6.13 -10.78
C ILE A 94 -12.97 5.82 -9.34
N MET A 95 -12.75 6.85 -8.52
CA MET A 95 -12.39 6.67 -7.11
C MET A 95 -13.47 5.92 -6.33
N GLY A 96 -14.74 6.25 -6.56
CA GLY A 96 -15.87 5.57 -5.93
C GLY A 96 -15.95 4.09 -6.31
N LEU A 97 -15.73 3.77 -7.60
CA LEU A 97 -15.70 2.39 -8.07
C LEU A 97 -14.53 1.61 -7.45
N MET A 98 -13.33 2.16 -7.50
CA MET A 98 -12.13 1.52 -6.94
C MET A 98 -12.24 1.30 -5.44
N MET A 99 -12.82 2.26 -4.71
CA MET A 99 -13.07 2.12 -3.28
C MET A 99 -14.03 0.98 -2.96
N ARG A 100 -15.11 0.83 -3.74
CA ARG A 100 -16.06 -0.29 -3.57
C ARG A 100 -15.38 -1.64 -3.83
N ILE A 101 -14.60 -1.75 -4.91
CA ILE A 101 -13.85 -2.97 -5.24
C ILE A 101 -12.85 -3.30 -4.12
N ALA A 102 -12.12 -2.31 -3.63
CA ALA A 102 -11.14 -2.50 -2.56
C ALA A 102 -11.79 -2.94 -1.24
N ILE A 103 -12.91 -2.33 -0.85
CA ILE A 103 -13.64 -2.71 0.37
C ILE A 103 -14.19 -4.13 0.23
N VAL A 104 -14.84 -4.46 -0.88
CA VAL A 104 -15.38 -5.81 -1.12
C VAL A 104 -14.25 -6.85 -1.14
N GLY A 105 -13.16 -6.58 -1.85
CA GLY A 105 -11.98 -7.44 -1.89
C GLY A 105 -11.33 -7.60 -0.52
N GLY A 106 -11.21 -6.50 0.24
CA GLY A 106 -10.71 -6.50 1.62
C GLY A 106 -11.59 -7.30 2.57
N LEU A 107 -12.92 -7.18 2.46
CA LEU A 107 -13.87 -7.97 3.26
C LEU A 107 -13.77 -9.46 2.93
N ILE A 108 -13.71 -9.84 1.66
CA ILE A 108 -13.57 -11.23 1.24
C ILE A 108 -12.25 -11.80 1.76
N ALA A 109 -11.13 -11.10 1.56
CA ALA A 109 -9.83 -11.54 2.04
C ALA A 109 -9.79 -11.66 3.57
N SER A 110 -10.34 -10.68 4.29
CA SER A 110 -10.47 -10.70 5.75
C SER A 110 -11.30 -11.91 6.22
N LEU A 111 -12.45 -12.17 5.62
CA LEU A 111 -13.30 -13.30 5.96
C LEU A 111 -12.59 -14.65 5.73
N VAL A 112 -11.91 -14.81 4.58
CA VAL A 112 -11.16 -16.03 4.27
C VAL A 112 -10.06 -16.27 5.30
N VAL A 113 -9.30 -15.25 5.65
CA VAL A 113 -8.19 -15.34 6.62
C VAL A 113 -8.71 -15.59 8.04
N LEU A 114 -9.86 -15.02 8.44
CA LEU A 114 -10.44 -15.21 9.77
C LEU A 114 -11.12 -16.56 9.93
N ILE A 115 -11.78 -17.07 8.89
CA ILE A 115 -12.53 -18.35 8.94
C ILE A 115 -11.57 -19.52 8.76
N PHE A 116 -10.61 -19.42 7.83
CA PHE A 116 -9.69 -20.49 7.43
C PHE A 116 -8.21 -20.14 7.66
N PRO A 117 -7.79 -19.65 8.85
CA PRO A 117 -6.43 -19.19 9.06
C PRO A 117 -5.38 -20.29 8.91
N LYS A 118 -5.67 -21.51 9.36
CA LYS A 118 -4.75 -22.66 9.28
C LYS A 118 -4.55 -23.11 7.84
N GLU A 119 -5.63 -23.18 7.08
CA GLU A 119 -5.63 -23.58 5.68
C GLU A 119 -4.86 -22.55 4.83
N VAL A 120 -5.04 -21.27 5.11
CA VAL A 120 -4.33 -20.20 4.42
C VAL A 120 -2.82 -20.29 4.67
N VAL A 121 -2.38 -20.51 5.92
CA VAL A 121 -0.95 -20.66 6.23
C VAL A 121 -0.39 -21.98 5.68
N SER A 122 -1.18 -23.07 5.67
CA SER A 122 -0.75 -24.38 5.19
C SER A 122 -0.43 -24.41 3.68
N VAL A 123 -0.89 -23.41 2.91
CA VAL A 123 -0.49 -23.22 1.50
C VAL A 123 1.00 -22.89 1.38
N PHE A 124 1.59 -22.27 2.40
CA PHE A 124 2.96 -21.75 2.37
C PHE A 124 3.95 -22.60 3.19
N THR A 125 3.47 -23.46 4.10
CA THR A 125 4.32 -24.34 4.92
C THR A 125 3.61 -25.63 5.32
N ASN A 126 4.38 -26.70 5.52
CA ASN A 126 3.86 -28.00 6.00
C ASN A 126 4.16 -28.23 7.50
N GLU A 127 4.88 -27.34 8.16
CA GLU A 127 5.24 -27.49 9.56
C GLU A 127 4.09 -27.10 10.48
N LYS A 128 3.55 -28.08 11.20
CA LYS A 128 2.36 -27.91 12.06
C LYS A 128 2.51 -26.80 13.09
N VAL A 129 3.69 -26.69 13.71
CA VAL A 129 3.98 -25.67 14.73
C VAL A 129 3.96 -24.26 14.12
N VAL A 130 4.56 -24.11 12.95
CA VAL A 130 4.59 -22.86 12.19
C VAL A 130 3.17 -22.45 11.75
N ILE A 131 2.35 -23.43 11.33
CA ILE A 131 0.94 -23.20 10.97
C ILE A 131 0.13 -22.68 12.16
N GLU A 132 0.35 -23.25 13.37
CA GLU A 132 -0.39 -22.80 14.57
C GLU A 132 -0.06 -21.36 14.95
N TYR A 133 1.21 -20.98 14.98
CA TYR A 133 1.62 -19.62 15.26
C TYR A 133 1.17 -18.64 14.17
N GLY A 134 1.30 -19.01 12.90
CA GLY A 134 0.82 -18.21 11.78
C GLY A 134 -0.69 -18.00 11.80
N ALA A 135 -1.46 -19.04 12.12
CA ALA A 135 -2.91 -18.95 12.23
C ALA A 135 -3.36 -18.05 13.41
N MET A 136 -2.64 -18.10 14.53
CA MET A 136 -2.90 -17.22 15.67
C MET A 136 -2.68 -15.76 15.31
N TYR A 137 -1.58 -15.47 14.61
CA TYR A 137 -1.27 -14.13 14.10
C TYR A 137 -2.32 -13.63 13.10
N LEU A 138 -2.72 -14.48 12.13
CA LEU A 138 -3.72 -14.11 11.12
C LEU A 138 -5.09 -13.78 11.71
N ARG A 139 -5.51 -14.41 12.80
CA ARG A 139 -6.76 -14.09 13.49
C ARG A 139 -6.81 -12.66 14.01
N ILE A 140 -5.65 -12.13 14.42
CA ILE A 140 -5.54 -10.75 14.92
C ILE A 140 -5.42 -9.78 13.73
N VAL A 141 -4.51 -10.07 12.81
CA VAL A 141 -4.19 -9.18 11.68
C VAL A 141 -5.25 -9.24 10.57
N GLY A 142 -6.08 -10.30 10.52
CA GLY A 142 -7.10 -10.46 9.50
C GLY A 142 -8.06 -9.27 9.35
N PHE A 143 -8.37 -8.57 10.43
CA PHE A 143 -9.19 -7.35 10.39
C PHE A 143 -8.50 -6.20 9.65
N SER A 144 -7.17 -6.14 9.67
CA SER A 144 -6.41 -5.05 9.03
C SER A 144 -6.47 -5.08 7.50
N TYR A 145 -6.85 -6.21 6.89
CA TYR A 145 -6.98 -6.32 5.43
C TYR A 145 -7.95 -5.31 4.84
N VAL A 146 -9.10 -5.09 5.51
CA VAL A 146 -10.11 -4.12 5.06
C VAL A 146 -9.57 -2.70 5.15
N PHE A 147 -8.92 -2.36 6.28
CA PHE A 147 -8.35 -1.03 6.48
C PHE A 147 -7.20 -0.76 5.51
N SER A 148 -6.35 -1.76 5.26
CA SER A 148 -5.24 -1.65 4.30
C SER A 148 -5.73 -1.44 2.87
N ALA A 149 -6.79 -2.14 2.45
CA ALA A 149 -7.40 -1.97 1.15
C ALA A 149 -7.96 -0.54 0.97
N PHE A 150 -8.71 -0.06 1.97
CA PHE A 150 -9.26 1.29 1.98
C PHE A 150 -8.15 2.34 1.90
N THR A 151 -7.16 2.24 2.78
CA THR A 151 -6.05 3.20 2.88
C THR A 151 -5.21 3.20 1.61
N GLY A 152 -4.91 2.02 1.03
CA GLY A 152 -4.11 1.89 -0.18
C GLY A 152 -4.73 2.62 -1.38
N VAL A 153 -6.02 2.40 -1.64
CA VAL A 153 -6.74 3.06 -2.74
C VAL A 153 -6.89 4.56 -2.48
N TYR A 154 -7.21 4.95 -1.24
CA TYR A 154 -7.39 6.35 -0.87
C TYR A 154 -6.09 7.17 -1.04
N LEU A 155 -4.97 6.65 -0.55
CA LEU A 155 -3.66 7.31 -0.67
C LEU A 155 -3.20 7.45 -2.12
N MET A 156 -3.43 6.44 -2.96
CA MET A 156 -3.13 6.53 -4.39
C MET A 156 -4.00 7.58 -5.08
N GLY A 157 -5.26 7.70 -4.70
CA GLY A 157 -6.15 8.75 -5.17
C GLY A 157 -5.70 10.15 -4.79
N LEU A 158 -5.18 10.34 -3.58
CA LEU A 158 -4.59 11.62 -3.14
C LEU A 158 -3.33 11.97 -3.94
N ARG A 159 -2.47 10.97 -4.20
CA ARG A 159 -1.26 11.17 -5.01
C ARG A 159 -1.59 11.62 -6.44
N SER A 160 -2.67 11.11 -7.04
CA SER A 160 -3.09 11.50 -8.38
C SER A 160 -3.47 12.98 -8.52
N LYS A 161 -3.88 13.62 -7.42
CA LYS A 161 -4.26 15.05 -7.34
C LYS A 161 -3.10 15.96 -6.90
N GLN A 162 -1.86 15.45 -6.83
CA GLN A 162 -0.66 16.15 -6.35
C GLN A 162 -0.77 16.69 -4.90
N ASN A 163 -1.76 16.25 -4.11
CA ASN A 163 -1.89 16.59 -2.69
C ASN A 163 -0.99 15.70 -1.82
N LEU A 164 0.31 15.79 -2.03
CA LEU A 164 1.33 14.98 -1.35
C LEU A 164 1.44 15.29 0.15
N ASN A 165 1.17 16.54 0.54
CA ASN A 165 1.28 16.98 1.93
C ASN A 165 0.32 16.21 2.86
N VAL A 166 -0.92 15.96 2.42
CA VAL A 166 -1.90 15.19 3.19
C VAL A 166 -1.45 13.73 3.32
N SER A 167 -0.92 13.16 2.24
CA SER A 167 -0.38 11.79 2.25
C SER A 167 0.82 11.68 3.22
N MET A 168 1.72 12.66 3.23
CA MET A 168 2.85 12.71 4.17
C MET A 168 2.40 12.81 5.64
N CYS A 169 1.40 13.64 5.93
CA CYS A 169 0.85 13.74 7.29
C CYS A 169 0.27 12.40 7.77
N ILE A 170 -0.49 11.70 6.92
CA ILE A 170 -1.07 10.39 7.27
C ILE A 170 0.02 9.37 7.59
N TYR A 171 1.08 9.28 6.78
CA TYR A 171 2.20 8.38 7.06
C TYR A 171 2.98 8.81 8.31
N GLY A 172 3.19 10.11 8.53
CA GLY A 172 3.85 10.62 9.72
C GLY A 172 3.09 10.31 11.02
N PHE A 173 1.77 10.41 11.01
CA PHE A 173 0.93 10.01 12.15
C PHE A 173 0.91 8.50 12.40
N SER A 174 1.09 7.69 11.36
CA SER A 174 1.16 6.22 11.50
C SER A 174 2.48 5.74 12.11
N PHE A 175 3.49 6.62 12.19
CA PHE A 175 4.81 6.29 12.76
C PHE A 175 4.88 6.52 14.29
N ILE A 176 3.97 7.29 14.86
CA ILE A 176 3.84 7.56 16.31
C ILE A 176 2.94 6.51 16.96
#